data_6685764426e6f773dd42118d088fe210
#
_entry.id   6685764426e6f773dd42118d088fe210
#
_cell.length_a   1.000
_cell.length_b   1.000
_cell.length_c   1.000
_cell.angle_alpha   90.00
_cell.angle_beta   90.00
_cell.angle_gamma   90.00
#
_symmetry.space_group_name_H-M   'P 1'
#
loop_
_entity.id
_entity.type
_entity.pdbx_description
1 polymer ?
#
loop_
_entity_poly.entity_id
_entity_poly.type
_entity_poly.pdbx_seq_one_letter_code
_entity_poly.pdbx_strand_id
1 'polypeptide(L)'
;MVERTKSRPFASGDLAPSQGVCFLGFQLLLGLGILLQLNNFSRVLGASSLLLVFSYPLMKRFTFWPQAYLGLTFNWGALLGWATIKGSLDPAVILPLYTAAIWCTLVYDTIYAHQDKEDDLKVGVKSIALRFGDSTKQWISAFGAASVGSLALNGYSAEIA
;
A
#
# COMPACT_ATOMS: atom_id res chain seq x y z
N MET A 1 10.11 -12.81 -17.38
CA MET A 1 10.41 -11.47 -16.82
C MET A 1 9.42 -10.51 -17.45
N VAL A 2 8.76 -9.67 -16.67
CA VAL A 2 7.77 -8.71 -17.16
C VAL A 2 8.48 -7.65 -18.02
N GLU A 3 8.00 -7.40 -19.24
CA GLU A 3 8.66 -6.52 -20.22
C GLU A 3 8.93 -5.13 -19.66
N ARG A 4 7.93 -4.54 -19.01
CA ARG A 4 7.99 -3.21 -18.38
C ARG A 4 9.07 -3.06 -17.30
N THR A 5 9.52 -4.17 -16.70
CA THR A 5 10.49 -4.15 -15.59
C THR A 5 11.92 -4.47 -16.00
N LYS A 6 12.16 -4.75 -17.28
CA LYS A 6 13.51 -5.08 -17.79
C LYS A 6 14.51 -3.92 -17.67
N SER A 7 14.05 -2.68 -17.76
CA SER A 7 14.87 -1.48 -17.66
C SER A 7 15.11 -1.02 -16.20
N ARG A 8 14.60 -1.74 -15.20
CA ARG A 8 14.87 -1.40 -13.81
C ARG A 8 16.33 -1.68 -13.46
N PRO A 9 16.98 -0.83 -12.63
CA PRO A 9 18.44 -0.90 -12.37
C PRO A 9 18.97 -2.26 -11.91
N PHE A 10 18.19 -3.03 -11.15
CA PHE A 10 18.56 -4.41 -10.80
C PHE A 10 18.37 -5.40 -11.92
N ALA A 11 17.33 -5.21 -12.75
CA ALA A 11 17.02 -6.11 -13.83
C ALA A 11 17.91 -5.88 -15.04
N SER A 12 18.32 -4.64 -15.30
CA SER A 12 19.29 -4.26 -16.34
C SER A 12 20.73 -4.60 -15.99
N GLY A 13 21.03 -4.77 -14.69
CA GLY A 13 22.40 -4.98 -14.19
C GLY A 13 23.17 -3.70 -13.89
N ASP A 14 22.53 -2.52 -14.00
CA ASP A 14 23.18 -1.23 -13.70
C ASP A 14 23.49 -1.07 -12.22
N LEU A 15 22.80 -1.80 -11.36
CA LEU A 15 23.00 -1.78 -9.91
C LEU A 15 23.26 -3.19 -9.39
N ALA A 16 24.40 -3.39 -8.73
CA ALA A 16 24.69 -4.66 -8.08
C ALA A 16 23.78 -4.88 -6.85
N PRO A 17 23.34 -6.11 -6.58
CA PRO A 17 22.50 -6.43 -5.42
C PRO A 17 23.06 -5.92 -4.09
N SER A 18 24.38 -6.01 -3.89
CA SER A 18 25.07 -5.50 -2.69
C SER A 18 24.91 -3.99 -2.50
N GLN A 19 25.03 -3.21 -3.59
CA GLN A 19 24.84 -1.77 -3.57
C GLN A 19 23.40 -1.40 -3.19
N GLY A 20 22.42 -2.16 -3.74
CA GLY A 20 21.03 -1.96 -3.40
C GLY A 20 20.71 -2.28 -1.95
N VAL A 21 21.29 -3.34 -1.39
CA VAL A 21 21.14 -3.68 0.03
C VAL A 21 21.75 -2.61 0.92
N CYS A 22 22.95 -2.10 0.59
CA CYS A 22 23.57 -1.00 1.32
C CYS A 22 22.72 0.27 1.28
N PHE A 23 22.20 0.62 0.10
CA PHE A 23 21.31 1.77 -0.06
C PHE A 23 20.01 1.62 0.75
N LEU A 24 19.40 0.43 0.71
CA LEU A 24 18.23 0.11 1.53
C LEU A 24 18.53 0.26 3.01
N GLY A 25 19.66 -0.29 3.48
CA GLY A 25 20.10 -0.18 4.87
C GLY A 25 20.24 1.27 5.31
N PHE A 26 20.86 2.11 4.48
CA PHE A 26 20.97 3.55 4.73
C PHE A 26 19.60 4.24 4.84
N GLN A 27 18.67 3.95 3.92
CA GLN A 27 17.31 4.50 3.96
C GLN A 27 16.55 4.06 5.21
N LEU A 28 16.69 2.79 5.62
CA LEU A 28 16.06 2.27 6.84
C LEU A 28 16.62 2.94 8.10
N LEU A 29 17.91 3.22 8.15
CA LEU A 29 18.54 3.94 9.26
C LEU A 29 18.03 5.39 9.36
N LEU A 30 17.91 6.08 8.24
CA LEU A 30 17.31 7.43 8.21
C LEU A 30 15.85 7.40 8.68
N GLY A 31 15.05 6.47 8.17
CA GLY A 31 13.66 6.28 8.60
C GLY A 31 13.55 5.95 10.08
N LEU A 32 14.43 5.09 10.61
CA LEU A 32 14.51 4.78 12.03
C LEU A 32 14.86 6.03 12.86
N GLY A 33 15.81 6.82 12.39
CA GLY A 33 16.20 8.08 13.06
C GLY A 33 15.01 9.05 13.21
N ILE A 34 14.17 9.16 12.20
CA ILE A 34 12.93 9.94 12.27
C ILE A 34 11.92 9.28 13.21
N LEU A 35 11.69 7.97 13.08
CA LEU A 35 10.75 7.23 13.92
C LEU A 35 11.07 7.36 15.41
N LEU A 36 12.34 7.34 15.78
CA LEU A 36 12.80 7.50 17.17
C LEU A 36 12.58 8.89 17.76
N GLN A 37 12.28 9.90 16.96
CA GLN A 37 11.91 11.24 17.43
C GLN A 37 10.41 11.37 17.73
N LEU A 38 9.59 10.41 17.29
CA LEU A 38 8.16 10.43 17.51
C LEU A 38 7.81 9.95 18.94
N ASN A 39 6.53 10.11 19.30
CA ASN A 39 6.02 9.58 20.57
C ASN A 39 6.05 8.04 20.62
N ASN A 40 5.99 7.46 21.83
CA ASN A 40 6.10 6.01 22.01
C ASN A 40 5.01 5.21 21.29
N PHE A 41 3.79 5.74 21.25
CA PHE A 41 2.69 5.09 20.54
C PHE A 41 2.99 5.01 19.04
N SER A 42 3.45 6.11 18.44
CA SER A 42 3.83 6.17 17.02
C SER A 42 5.04 5.28 16.70
N ARG A 43 5.99 5.12 17.61
CA ARG A 43 7.13 4.19 17.42
C ARG A 43 6.65 2.75 17.29
N VAL A 44 5.77 2.31 18.17
CA VAL A 44 5.19 0.95 18.13
C VAL A 44 4.35 0.78 16.87
N LEU A 45 3.50 1.76 16.55
CA LEU A 45 2.66 1.73 15.35
C LEU A 45 3.49 1.73 14.06
N GLY A 46 4.55 2.53 14.00
CA GLY A 46 5.48 2.56 12.85
C GLY A 46 6.25 1.24 12.71
N ALA A 47 6.75 0.69 13.81
CA ALA A 47 7.44 -0.60 13.80
C ALA A 47 6.50 -1.74 13.33
N SER A 48 5.23 -1.73 13.70
CA SER A 48 4.26 -2.75 13.30
C SER A 48 4.01 -2.76 11.78
N SER A 49 4.20 -1.64 11.07
CA SER A 49 4.10 -1.59 9.61
C SER A 49 5.10 -2.50 8.90
N LEU A 50 6.24 -2.80 9.53
CA LEU A 50 7.26 -3.69 8.97
C LEU A 50 6.73 -5.11 8.73
N LEU A 51 5.77 -5.57 9.54
CA LEU A 51 5.13 -6.87 9.35
C LEU A 51 4.39 -6.91 8.00
N LEU A 52 3.70 -5.83 7.64
CA LEU A 52 3.01 -5.69 6.36
C LEU A 52 4.01 -5.58 5.21
N VAL A 53 5.05 -4.77 5.37
CA VAL A 53 6.09 -4.58 4.35
C VAL A 53 6.81 -5.88 4.02
N PHE A 54 7.22 -6.65 5.03
CA PHE A 54 7.94 -7.92 4.83
C PHE A 54 7.06 -9.02 4.26
N SER A 55 5.77 -9.05 4.59
CA SER A 55 4.84 -10.06 4.07
C SER A 55 4.26 -9.71 2.69
N TYR A 56 4.30 -8.44 2.27
CA TYR A 56 3.74 -7.99 0.99
C TYR A 56 4.26 -8.76 -0.24
N PRO A 57 5.58 -9.03 -0.41
CA PRO A 57 6.08 -9.76 -1.57
C PRO A 57 5.48 -11.16 -1.73
N LEU A 58 5.04 -11.76 -0.63
CA LEU A 58 4.45 -13.09 -0.62
C LEU A 58 2.99 -13.06 -1.11
N MET A 59 2.31 -11.93 -0.96
CA MET A 59 0.87 -11.81 -1.27
C MET A 59 0.54 -12.15 -2.73
N LYS A 60 1.39 -11.77 -3.69
CA LYS A 60 1.20 -12.11 -5.11
C LYS A 60 1.22 -13.61 -5.40
N ARG A 61 1.76 -14.42 -4.49
CA ARG A 61 1.78 -15.88 -4.62
C ARG A 61 0.57 -16.54 -3.98
N PHE A 62 0.07 -15.96 -2.89
CA PHE A 62 -0.98 -16.57 -2.07
C PHE A 62 -2.39 -16.11 -2.44
N THR A 63 -2.56 -14.83 -2.82
CA THR A 63 -3.88 -14.25 -3.02
C THR A 63 -4.01 -13.52 -4.36
N PHE A 64 -5.26 -13.41 -4.84
CA PHE A 64 -5.61 -12.54 -5.98
C PHE A 64 -5.84 -11.08 -5.57
N TRP A 65 -5.65 -10.74 -4.28
CA TRP A 65 -5.87 -9.42 -3.71
C TRP A 65 -4.57 -8.73 -3.23
N PRO A 66 -3.44 -8.86 -3.94
CA PRO A 66 -2.21 -8.20 -3.53
C PRO A 66 -2.36 -6.67 -3.50
N GLN A 67 -3.24 -6.10 -4.32
CA GLN A 67 -3.54 -4.67 -4.38
C GLN A 67 -4.24 -4.17 -3.11
N ALA A 68 -5.13 -4.96 -2.52
CA ALA A 68 -5.75 -4.63 -1.23
C ALA A 68 -4.70 -4.62 -0.11
N TYR A 69 -3.80 -5.60 -0.13
CA TYR A 69 -2.69 -5.65 0.82
C TYR A 69 -1.71 -4.49 0.64
N LEU A 70 -1.45 -4.09 -0.61
CA LEU A 70 -0.70 -2.88 -0.91
C LEU A 70 -1.39 -1.65 -0.32
N GLY A 71 -2.71 -1.55 -0.48
CA GLY A 71 -3.50 -0.47 0.10
C GLY A 71 -3.35 -0.37 1.63
N LEU A 72 -3.40 -1.50 2.34
CA LEU A 72 -3.14 -1.56 3.78
C LEU A 72 -1.73 -1.06 4.12
N THR A 73 -0.72 -1.55 3.42
CA THR A 73 0.68 -1.25 3.69
C THR A 73 1.03 0.20 3.35
N PHE A 74 0.63 0.64 2.16
CA PHE A 74 0.99 1.96 1.62
C PHE A 74 0.35 3.11 2.40
N ASN A 75 -0.91 2.93 2.80
CA ASN A 75 -1.64 3.97 3.52
C ASN A 75 -1.44 3.94 5.05
N TRP A 76 -0.57 3.07 5.57
CA TRP A 76 -0.25 3.03 7.01
C TRP A 76 0.23 4.37 7.56
N GLY A 77 0.82 5.19 6.68
CA GLY A 77 1.24 6.55 7.00
C GLY A 77 0.12 7.46 7.51
N ALA A 78 -1.14 7.24 7.09
CA ALA A 78 -2.28 8.01 7.59
C ALA A 78 -2.49 7.77 9.10
N LEU A 79 -2.42 6.50 9.52
CA LEU A 79 -2.50 6.12 10.94
C LEU A 79 -1.33 6.70 11.74
N LEU A 80 -0.12 6.61 11.17
CA LEU A 80 1.10 7.10 11.83
C LEU A 80 1.08 8.63 11.96
N GLY A 81 0.64 9.36 10.94
CA GLY A 81 0.52 10.82 10.97
C GLY A 81 -0.42 11.29 12.06
N TRP A 82 -1.61 10.70 12.15
CA TRP A 82 -2.57 10.98 13.23
C TRP A 82 -1.98 10.70 14.61
N ALA A 83 -1.42 9.50 14.78
CA ALA A 83 -0.83 9.06 16.04
C ALA A 83 0.32 9.96 16.50
N THR A 84 1.08 10.52 15.58
CA THR A 84 2.21 11.42 15.87
C THR A 84 1.72 12.74 16.49
N ILE A 85 0.60 13.26 16.02
CA ILE A 85 0.05 14.55 16.47
C ILE A 85 -0.80 14.36 17.73
N LYS A 86 -1.66 13.36 17.75
CA LYS A 86 -2.64 13.15 18.83
C LYS A 86 -2.14 12.24 19.98
N GLY A 87 -1.06 11.48 19.76
CA GLY A 87 -0.53 10.50 20.73
C GLY A 87 -1.38 9.24 20.90
N SER A 88 -2.51 9.14 20.19
CA SER A 88 -3.45 8.01 20.20
C SER A 88 -4.15 7.91 18.85
N LEU A 89 -4.93 6.84 18.64
CA LEU A 89 -5.82 6.74 17.49
C LEU A 89 -7.27 6.97 17.95
N ASP A 90 -7.99 7.80 17.21
CA ASP A 90 -9.45 7.85 17.27
C ASP A 90 -10.02 7.02 16.11
N PRO A 91 -10.53 5.82 16.39
CA PRO A 91 -11.03 4.94 15.33
C PRO A 91 -12.18 5.54 14.54
N ALA A 92 -13.02 6.37 15.15
CA ALA A 92 -14.18 6.96 14.49
C ALA A 92 -13.77 7.92 13.36
N VAL A 93 -12.65 8.59 13.51
CA VAL A 93 -12.13 9.52 12.50
C VAL A 93 -11.13 8.83 11.59
N ILE A 94 -10.12 8.14 12.16
CA ILE A 94 -9.00 7.69 11.35
C ILE A 94 -9.31 6.47 10.48
N LEU A 95 -10.21 5.57 10.92
CA LEU A 95 -10.55 4.38 10.13
C LEU A 95 -11.29 4.72 8.83
N PRO A 96 -12.26 5.63 8.80
CA PRO A 96 -12.86 6.06 7.53
C PRO A 96 -11.84 6.66 6.57
N LEU A 97 -10.89 7.48 7.05
CA LEU A 97 -9.82 8.03 6.22
C LEU A 97 -8.91 6.93 5.66
N TYR A 98 -8.48 6.02 6.52
CA TYR A 98 -7.61 4.91 6.15
C TYR A 98 -8.27 3.97 5.13
N THR A 99 -9.54 3.64 5.34
CA THR A 99 -10.29 2.79 4.40
C THR A 99 -10.54 3.50 3.07
N ALA A 100 -10.82 4.80 3.07
CA ALA A 100 -10.95 5.60 1.85
C ALA A 100 -9.67 5.55 1.01
N ALA A 101 -8.51 5.68 1.65
CA ALA A 101 -7.22 5.60 0.99
C ALA A 101 -6.93 4.19 0.44
N ILE A 102 -7.34 3.12 1.14
CA ILE A 102 -7.26 1.74 0.65
C ILE A 102 -8.12 1.56 -0.61
N TRP A 103 -9.37 2.03 -0.60
CA TRP A 103 -10.24 1.96 -1.76
C TRP A 103 -9.68 2.73 -2.96
N CYS A 104 -9.12 3.92 -2.72
CA CYS A 104 -8.44 4.70 -3.75
C CYS A 104 -7.24 3.94 -4.33
N THR A 105 -6.43 3.29 -3.49
CA THR A 105 -5.32 2.44 -3.93
C THR A 105 -5.82 1.29 -4.80
N LEU A 106 -6.92 0.65 -4.42
CA LEU A 106 -7.53 -0.41 -5.23
C LEU A 106 -7.98 0.08 -6.61
N VAL A 107 -8.52 1.29 -6.70
CA VAL A 107 -8.91 1.88 -7.99
C VAL A 107 -7.70 2.01 -8.91
N TYR A 108 -6.69 2.78 -8.52
CA TYR A 108 -5.57 3.06 -9.42
C TYR A 108 -4.69 1.83 -9.67
N ASP A 109 -4.45 1.00 -8.66
CA ASP A 109 -3.57 -0.16 -8.82
C ASP A 109 -4.24 -1.29 -9.63
N THR A 110 -5.56 -1.40 -9.59
CA THR A 110 -6.29 -2.29 -10.50
C THR A 110 -6.16 -1.83 -11.95
N ILE A 111 -6.20 -0.53 -12.21
CA ILE A 111 -5.97 0.02 -13.56
C ILE A 111 -4.54 -0.31 -14.02
N TYR A 112 -3.54 -0.10 -13.17
CA TYR A 112 -2.16 -0.45 -13.49
C TYR A 112 -1.95 -1.96 -13.70
N ALA A 113 -2.62 -2.81 -12.91
CA ALA A 113 -2.52 -4.26 -13.05
C ALA A 113 -3.03 -4.78 -14.41
N HIS A 114 -3.90 -4.03 -15.08
CA HIS A 114 -4.34 -4.38 -16.44
C HIS A 114 -3.23 -4.26 -17.48
N GLN A 115 -2.25 -3.39 -17.28
CA GLN A 115 -1.10 -3.24 -18.18
C GLN A 115 -0.18 -4.47 -18.14
N ASP A 116 -0.12 -5.15 -16.98
CA ASP A 116 0.75 -6.30 -16.76
C ASP A 116 -0.02 -7.65 -16.88
N LYS A 117 -1.32 -7.64 -17.21
CA LYS A 117 -2.22 -8.81 -17.18
C LYS A 117 -1.71 -10.01 -17.97
N GLU A 118 -1.19 -9.78 -19.19
CA GLU A 118 -0.66 -10.85 -20.04
C GLU A 118 0.63 -11.44 -19.50
N ASP A 119 1.49 -10.61 -18.93
CA ASP A 119 2.75 -11.03 -18.35
C ASP A 119 2.54 -11.75 -17.02
N ASP A 120 1.58 -11.29 -16.18
CA ASP A 120 1.17 -11.94 -14.93
C ASP A 120 0.69 -13.38 -15.20
N LEU A 121 -0.08 -13.59 -16.28
CA LEU A 121 -0.51 -14.93 -16.71
C LEU A 121 0.68 -15.84 -17.07
N LYS A 122 1.66 -15.32 -17.83
CA LYS A 122 2.84 -16.10 -18.26
C LYS A 122 3.74 -16.49 -17.09
N VAL A 123 3.82 -15.64 -16.06
CA VAL A 123 4.68 -15.85 -14.88
C VAL A 123 3.95 -16.58 -13.75
N GLY A 124 2.63 -16.78 -13.87
CA GLY A 124 1.81 -17.44 -12.85
C GLY A 124 1.59 -16.60 -11.58
N VAL A 125 1.65 -15.27 -11.71
CA VAL A 125 1.41 -14.31 -10.63
C VAL A 125 -0.07 -13.98 -10.56
N LYS A 126 -0.62 -13.91 -9.34
CA LYS A 126 -2.02 -13.57 -9.10
C LYS A 126 -2.21 -12.06 -9.01
N SER A 127 -3.26 -11.53 -9.66
CA SER A 127 -3.64 -10.13 -9.58
C SER A 127 -5.16 -9.94 -9.63
N ILE A 128 -5.64 -8.79 -9.16
CA ILE A 128 -7.06 -8.42 -9.23
C ILE A 128 -7.52 -8.31 -10.69
N ALA A 129 -6.67 -7.84 -11.61
CA ALA A 129 -6.97 -7.75 -13.03
C ALA A 129 -7.29 -9.12 -13.65
N LEU A 130 -6.61 -10.18 -13.21
CA LEU A 130 -6.92 -11.55 -13.62
C LEU A 130 -8.23 -12.05 -13.03
N ARG A 131 -8.55 -11.65 -11.78
CA ARG A 131 -9.76 -12.10 -11.08
C ARG A 131 -11.03 -11.47 -11.65
N PHE A 132 -11.00 -10.18 -11.95
CA PHE A 132 -12.20 -9.44 -12.36
C PHE A 132 -12.51 -9.53 -13.85
N GLY A 133 -11.50 -9.76 -14.70
CA GLY A 133 -11.71 -9.90 -16.12
C GLY A 133 -12.53 -8.75 -16.71
N ASP A 134 -13.67 -9.08 -17.33
CA ASP A 134 -14.56 -8.12 -17.99
C ASP A 134 -15.36 -7.25 -17.00
N SER A 135 -15.51 -7.69 -15.74
CA SER A 135 -16.22 -6.95 -14.70
C SER A 135 -15.39 -5.86 -14.03
N THR A 136 -14.15 -5.64 -14.49
CA THR A 136 -13.21 -4.70 -13.86
C THR A 136 -13.77 -3.28 -13.73
N LYS A 137 -14.47 -2.76 -14.75
CA LYS A 137 -15.04 -1.41 -14.71
C LYS A 137 -16.05 -1.25 -13.57
N GLN A 138 -16.89 -2.26 -13.35
CA GLN A 138 -17.89 -2.27 -12.28
C GLN A 138 -17.22 -2.24 -10.90
N TRP A 139 -16.17 -3.07 -10.71
CA TRP A 139 -15.41 -3.13 -9.48
C TRP A 139 -14.67 -1.83 -9.18
N ILE A 140 -14.01 -1.23 -10.18
CA ILE A 140 -13.35 0.08 -10.03
C ILE A 140 -14.35 1.16 -9.64
N SER A 141 -15.54 1.19 -10.27
CA SER A 141 -16.61 2.15 -9.92
C SER A 141 -17.11 1.94 -8.49
N ALA A 142 -17.27 0.68 -8.06
CA ALA A 142 -17.67 0.36 -6.69
C ALA A 142 -16.62 0.79 -5.66
N PHE A 143 -15.33 0.54 -5.93
CA PHE A 143 -14.23 1.00 -5.07
C PHE A 143 -14.14 2.52 -5.02
N GLY A 144 -14.34 3.20 -6.16
CA GLY A 144 -14.39 4.67 -6.21
C GLY A 144 -15.53 5.23 -5.36
N ALA A 145 -16.75 4.68 -5.49
CA ALA A 145 -17.88 5.07 -4.67
C ALA A 145 -17.64 4.80 -3.17
N ALA A 146 -17.05 3.65 -2.82
CA ALA A 146 -16.67 3.32 -1.46
C ALA A 146 -15.63 4.30 -0.89
N SER A 147 -14.64 4.72 -1.71
CA SER A 147 -13.64 5.72 -1.32
C SER A 147 -14.29 7.05 -0.99
N VAL A 148 -15.16 7.56 -1.87
CA VAL A 148 -15.88 8.83 -1.65
C VAL A 148 -16.80 8.75 -0.42
N GLY A 149 -17.53 7.64 -0.26
CA GLY A 149 -18.38 7.43 0.92
C GLY A 149 -17.60 7.39 2.22
N SER A 150 -16.43 6.75 2.23
CA SER A 150 -15.55 6.71 3.40
C SER A 150 -14.95 8.09 3.71
N LEU A 151 -14.62 8.90 2.69
CA LEU A 151 -14.17 10.29 2.90
C LEU A 151 -15.29 11.17 3.46
N ALA A 152 -16.51 11.02 2.97
CA ALA A 152 -17.67 11.75 3.50
C ALA A 152 -17.93 11.39 4.98
N LEU A 153 -17.83 10.11 5.32
CA LEU A 153 -17.95 9.64 6.71
C LEU A 153 -16.81 10.19 7.58
N ASN A 154 -15.58 10.25 7.05
CA ASN A 154 -14.46 10.85 7.76
C ASN A 154 -14.72 12.34 8.07
N GLY A 155 -15.17 13.12 7.08
CA GLY A 155 -15.50 14.53 7.27
C GLY A 155 -16.56 14.72 8.34
N TYR A 156 -17.63 13.95 8.29
CA TYR A 156 -18.69 13.98 9.31
C TYR A 156 -18.17 13.65 10.72
N SER A 157 -17.37 12.58 10.84
CA SER A 157 -16.80 12.18 12.13
C SER A 157 -15.80 13.20 12.68
N ALA A 158 -15.03 13.86 11.80
CA ALA A 158 -14.04 14.86 12.20
C ALA A 158 -14.69 16.19 12.67
N GLU A 159 -15.89 16.52 12.20
CA GLU A 159 -16.64 17.70 12.66
C GLU A 159 -17.24 17.53 14.06
N ILE A 160 -17.44 16.27 14.47
CA ILE A 160 -18.04 15.93 15.78
C ILE A 160 -16.96 15.67 16.84
N ALA A 161 -15.73 15.37 16.43
CA ALA A 161 -14.60 15.05 17.32
C ALA A 161 -13.81 16.30 17.72
#